data_20b6880c299799e9e12f84f399458611
#
_entry.id   20b6880c299799e9e12f84f399458611
#
_cell.length_a   1.000
_cell.length_b   1.000
_cell.length_c   1.000
_cell.angle_alpha   90.00
_cell.angle_beta   90.00
_cell.angle_gamma   90.00
#
_symmetry.space_group_name_H-M   'P 1'
#
loop_
_entity.id
_entity.type
_entity.pdbx_description
1 polymer ?
#
loop_
_entity_poly.entity_id
_entity_poly.type
_entity_poly.pdbx_seq_one_letter_code
_entity_poly.pdbx_strand_id
1 'polypeptide(L)'
;MKKRVLAALLVTMMTVGTVAGCGSNAKSDDSDKKASSESKSDDKKDSGKKVTVVTSGTGEPYSLISDDGKWTGIDAEMWDEIEKRTGWEVEVKQASFDAMWGELDTGRADVVANCLAVKEERTDKYNATIPYYGDSQCIIVNDDSDYKTCLLYTSPSP
;
A
#
# COMPACT_ATOMS: atom_id res chain seq x y z
N MET A 1 41.32 3.80 32.88
CA MET A 1 42.08 3.41 31.69
C MET A 1 41.62 2.07 31.05
N LYS A 2 40.51 1.46 31.49
CA LYS A 2 40.05 0.14 30.97
C LYS A 2 38.91 0.19 29.91
N LYS A 3 38.45 1.37 29.55
CA LYS A 3 37.33 1.55 28.58
C LYS A 3 37.75 1.96 27.16
N ARG A 4 39.05 2.18 26.93
CA ARG A 4 39.57 2.62 25.62
C ARG A 4 40.26 1.52 24.81
N VAL A 5 40.41 0.32 25.36
CA VAL A 5 41.08 -0.82 24.71
C VAL A 5 40.07 -1.74 23.99
N LEU A 6 38.78 -1.65 24.33
CA LEU A 6 37.73 -2.51 23.72
C LEU A 6 37.23 -1.96 22.37
N ALA A 7 37.51 -0.70 22.04
CA ALA A 7 37.09 -0.08 20.79
C ALA A 7 38.02 -0.30 19.59
N ALA A 8 39.24 -0.81 19.85
CA ALA A 8 40.26 -0.98 18.80
C ALA A 8 40.26 -2.37 18.13
N LEU A 9 39.46 -3.32 18.61
CA LEU A 9 39.48 -4.73 18.12
C LEU A 9 38.33 -5.08 17.16
N LEU A 10 37.47 -4.13 16.81
CA LEU A 10 36.32 -4.37 15.93
C LEU A 10 36.46 -3.78 14.50
N VAL A 11 37.60 -3.23 14.15
CA VAL A 11 37.85 -2.56 12.85
C VAL A 11 38.68 -3.38 11.85
N THR A 12 39.20 -4.54 12.24
CA THR A 12 40.16 -5.29 11.41
C THR A 12 39.63 -6.55 10.74
N MET A 13 38.34 -6.68 10.48
CA MET A 13 37.82 -7.91 9.84
C MET A 13 36.85 -7.64 8.67
N MET A 14 37.13 -6.65 7.81
CA MET A 14 36.41 -6.44 6.56
C MET A 14 37.31 -5.98 5.41
N THR A 15 38.27 -6.79 5.04
CA THR A 15 38.92 -6.66 3.73
C THR A 15 39.40 -8.05 3.31
N VAL A 16 38.70 -8.76 2.48
CA VAL A 16 39.18 -9.63 1.40
C VAL A 16 37.98 -10.19 0.65
N GLY A 17 37.88 -9.91 -0.64
CA GLY A 17 36.91 -10.61 -1.53
C GLY A 17 36.56 -9.83 -2.79
N THR A 18 37.54 -9.26 -3.50
CA THR A 18 37.39 -8.95 -4.93
C THR A 18 38.14 -9.97 -5.73
N VAL A 19 37.56 -10.54 -6.77
CA VAL A 19 38.12 -10.80 -8.11
C VAL A 19 37.12 -11.68 -8.92
N ALA A 20 36.71 -11.14 -9.98
CA ALA A 20 36.80 -11.44 -11.40
C ALA A 20 35.57 -12.08 -12.07
N GLY A 21 35.19 -11.46 -13.18
CA GLY A 21 34.29 -12.01 -14.18
C GLY A 21 33.96 -10.99 -15.27
N CYS A 22 34.96 -10.58 -16.06
CA CYS A 22 34.75 -9.88 -17.34
C CYS A 22 34.09 -10.81 -18.38
N GLY A 23 33.16 -10.23 -19.17
CA GLY A 23 32.63 -10.85 -20.36
C GLY A 23 31.87 -9.82 -21.18
N SER A 24 32.61 -9.09 -22.01
CA SER A 24 32.10 -8.17 -23.05
C SER A 24 31.43 -8.97 -24.17
N ASN A 25 30.29 -8.48 -24.70
CA ASN A 25 30.17 -8.27 -26.14
C ASN A 25 29.07 -7.29 -26.50
N ALA A 26 29.47 -6.27 -27.23
CA ALA A 26 28.61 -5.29 -27.90
C ALA A 26 28.10 -5.85 -29.21
N LYS A 27 26.83 -5.57 -29.56
CA LYS A 27 26.45 -5.16 -30.90
C LYS A 27 25.03 -4.61 -30.94
N SER A 28 24.95 -3.40 -31.45
CA SER A 28 23.79 -2.66 -31.93
C SER A 28 23.03 -3.45 -33.01
N ASP A 29 21.70 -3.39 -33.03
CA ASP A 29 20.95 -2.91 -34.18
C ASP A 29 19.45 -2.72 -33.87
N ASP A 30 18.95 -1.66 -34.44
CA ASP A 30 17.67 -1.06 -34.59
C ASP A 30 16.59 -2.05 -35.11
N SER A 31 15.37 -1.98 -34.57
CA SER A 31 14.12 -2.05 -35.33
C SER A 31 12.88 -2.10 -34.44
N ASP A 32 12.03 -1.11 -34.63
CA ASP A 32 10.63 -1.03 -34.20
C ASP A 32 9.86 -2.37 -34.38
N LYS A 33 9.22 -2.83 -33.28
CA LYS A 33 7.99 -3.58 -33.39
C LYS A 33 7.13 -3.45 -32.12
N LYS A 34 6.08 -2.67 -32.26
CA LYS A 34 4.88 -2.68 -31.45
C LYS A 34 4.34 -4.10 -31.35
N ALA A 35 4.46 -4.71 -30.20
CA ALA A 35 3.81 -5.97 -29.87
C ALA A 35 3.00 -5.76 -28.59
N SER A 36 1.68 -5.78 -28.76
CA SER A 36 0.72 -5.99 -27.68
C SER A 36 1.02 -7.35 -27.05
N SER A 37 1.56 -7.37 -25.86
CA SER A 37 1.66 -8.61 -25.09
C SER A 37 0.35 -8.82 -24.34
N GLU A 38 -0.47 -9.70 -24.86
CA GLU A 38 -1.45 -10.44 -24.07
C GLU A 38 -0.70 -11.15 -22.95
N SER A 39 -0.86 -10.63 -21.75
CA SER A 39 -0.43 -11.28 -20.52
C SER A 39 -1.31 -12.53 -20.33
N LYS A 40 -0.82 -13.69 -20.75
CA LYS A 40 -1.31 -14.96 -20.23
C LYS A 40 -0.99 -14.97 -18.74
N SER A 41 -2.03 -14.86 -17.92
CA SER A 41 -1.95 -15.19 -16.50
C SER A 41 -1.66 -16.69 -16.38
N ASP A 42 -0.41 -17.05 -16.12
CA ASP A 42 -0.08 -18.34 -15.53
C ASP A 42 -0.65 -18.34 -14.11
N ASP A 43 -1.77 -19.04 -13.94
CA ASP A 43 -2.35 -19.38 -12.64
C ASP A 43 -1.42 -20.34 -11.87
N LYS A 44 -0.24 -19.86 -11.52
CA LYS A 44 0.56 -20.46 -10.46
C LYS A 44 0.02 -19.91 -9.15
N LYS A 45 -0.91 -20.64 -8.53
CA LYS A 45 -1.37 -20.40 -7.17
C LYS A 45 -0.14 -20.32 -6.26
N ASP A 46 0.28 -19.11 -5.92
CA ASP A 46 1.40 -18.80 -5.02
C ASP A 46 0.93 -19.00 -3.58
N SER A 47 0.55 -20.27 -3.28
CA SER A 47 0.01 -20.66 -1.99
C SER A 47 1.11 -20.60 -0.93
N GLY A 48 0.91 -19.76 0.08
CA GLY A 48 1.80 -19.62 1.23
C GLY A 48 2.55 -18.29 1.31
N LYS A 49 2.28 -17.32 0.44
CA LYS A 49 2.80 -15.98 0.60
C LYS A 49 2.11 -15.29 1.77
N LYS A 50 2.89 -14.79 2.74
CA LYS A 50 2.38 -13.97 3.83
C LYS A 50 2.33 -12.50 3.39
N VAL A 51 1.19 -11.84 3.62
CA VAL A 51 0.96 -10.43 3.30
C VAL A 51 0.49 -9.71 4.55
N THR A 52 1.20 -8.67 4.94
CA THR A 52 0.83 -7.82 6.08
C THR A 52 0.07 -6.60 5.59
N VAL A 53 -1.19 -6.51 5.98
CA VAL A 53 -2.11 -5.41 5.66
C VAL A 53 -2.24 -4.50 6.87
N VAL A 54 -2.02 -3.20 6.71
CA VAL A 54 -2.24 -2.23 7.77
C VAL A 54 -3.46 -1.36 7.47
N THR A 55 -4.28 -1.15 8.49
CA THR A 55 -5.50 -0.32 8.44
C THR A 55 -5.65 0.51 9.70
N SER A 56 -6.45 1.59 9.65
CA SER A 56 -6.80 2.33 10.86
C SER A 56 -7.83 1.59 11.72
N GLY A 57 -8.65 0.79 11.08
CA GLY A 57 -9.72 0.05 11.76
C GLY A 57 -10.79 0.92 12.42
N THR A 58 -10.96 2.17 11.98
CA THR A 58 -11.89 3.16 12.57
C THR A 58 -12.89 3.73 11.56
N GLY A 59 -12.82 3.28 10.32
CA GLY A 59 -13.63 3.81 9.19
C GLY A 59 -14.84 2.94 8.86
N GLU A 60 -15.95 3.13 9.53
CA GLU A 60 -17.22 2.46 9.19
C GLU A 60 -17.85 3.10 7.95
N PRO A 61 -18.42 2.35 7.00
CA PRO A 61 -18.51 0.89 6.90
C PRO A 61 -17.32 0.23 6.15
N TYR A 62 -16.26 0.96 5.92
CA TYR A 62 -15.17 0.56 5.01
C TYR A 62 -14.18 -0.41 5.67
N SER A 63 -13.63 -0.02 6.82
CA SER A 63 -12.62 -0.79 7.53
C SER A 63 -12.75 -0.54 9.03
N LEU A 64 -13.27 -1.50 9.76
CA LEU A 64 -13.50 -1.41 11.19
C LEU A 64 -12.86 -2.60 11.90
N ILE A 65 -12.06 -2.33 12.92
CA ILE A 65 -11.60 -3.35 13.87
C ILE A 65 -12.39 -3.14 15.16
N SER A 66 -13.18 -4.13 15.51
CA SER A 66 -13.99 -4.13 16.75
C SER A 66 -13.13 -4.41 17.99
N ASP A 67 -13.67 -4.17 19.17
CA ASP A 67 -12.96 -4.35 20.45
C ASP A 67 -12.47 -5.78 20.69
N ASP A 68 -13.10 -6.77 20.07
CA ASP A 68 -12.67 -8.18 20.07
C ASP A 68 -11.56 -8.48 19.05
N GLY A 69 -11.08 -7.46 18.33
CA GLY A 69 -10.01 -7.57 17.34
C GLY A 69 -10.46 -8.09 15.97
N LYS A 70 -11.75 -8.23 15.73
CA LYS A 70 -12.27 -8.67 14.43
C LYS A 70 -12.27 -7.54 13.42
N TRP A 71 -11.63 -7.76 12.27
CA TRP A 71 -11.69 -6.84 11.13
C TRP A 71 -12.96 -7.07 10.32
N THR A 72 -13.67 -6.00 9.99
CA THR A 72 -14.95 -6.02 9.26
C THR A 72 -15.02 -4.84 8.29
N GLY A 73 -15.98 -4.89 7.36
CA GLY A 73 -16.21 -3.86 6.36
C GLY A 73 -15.75 -4.28 4.96
N ILE A 74 -15.87 -3.36 4.01
CA ILE A 74 -15.59 -3.59 2.59
C ILE A 74 -14.17 -4.13 2.38
N ASP A 75 -13.19 -3.52 3.05
CA ASP A 75 -11.80 -3.93 2.94
C ASP A 75 -11.59 -5.34 3.47
N ALA A 76 -12.17 -5.68 4.62
CA ALA A 76 -12.06 -7.01 5.22
C ALA A 76 -12.65 -8.09 4.29
N GLU A 77 -13.85 -7.88 3.77
CA GLU A 77 -14.50 -8.83 2.86
C GLU A 77 -13.71 -9.03 1.57
N MET A 78 -13.14 -7.95 1.03
CA MET A 78 -12.28 -8.00 -0.15
C MET A 78 -11.01 -8.83 0.13
N TRP A 79 -10.35 -8.63 1.27
CA TRP A 79 -9.15 -9.37 1.64
C TRP A 79 -9.44 -10.84 1.96
N ASP A 80 -10.58 -11.15 2.59
CA ASP A 80 -11.04 -12.53 2.77
C ASP A 80 -11.18 -13.26 1.43
N GLU A 81 -11.69 -12.57 0.41
CA GLU A 81 -11.84 -13.14 -0.93
C GLU A 81 -10.48 -13.29 -1.65
N ILE A 82 -9.55 -12.36 -1.43
CA ILE A 82 -8.18 -12.47 -1.94
C ILE A 82 -7.49 -13.70 -1.34
N GLU A 83 -7.57 -13.92 -0.02
CA GLU A 83 -7.02 -15.11 0.63
C GLU A 83 -7.57 -16.40 0.03
N LYS A 84 -8.90 -16.49 -0.14
CA LYS A 84 -9.57 -17.66 -0.73
C LYS A 84 -9.08 -17.96 -2.14
N ARG A 85 -8.88 -16.92 -2.98
CA ARG A 85 -8.49 -17.10 -4.38
C ARG A 85 -7.01 -17.38 -4.53
N THR A 86 -6.17 -16.68 -3.79
CA THR A 86 -4.71 -16.77 -3.93
C THR A 86 -4.09 -17.85 -3.06
N GLY A 87 -4.69 -18.14 -1.90
CA GLY A 87 -4.11 -18.98 -0.86
C GLY A 87 -3.00 -18.24 -0.09
N TRP A 88 -2.98 -16.91 -0.12
CA TRP A 88 -2.10 -16.12 0.72
C TRP A 88 -2.54 -16.19 2.19
N GLU A 89 -1.61 -15.93 3.10
CA GLU A 89 -1.89 -15.73 4.52
C GLU A 89 -1.89 -14.23 4.79
N VAL A 90 -3.04 -13.65 5.16
CA VAL A 90 -3.16 -12.22 5.42
C VAL A 90 -3.07 -11.94 6.91
N GLU A 91 -2.06 -11.15 7.31
CA GLU A 91 -1.92 -10.63 8.67
C GLU A 91 -2.40 -9.17 8.70
N VAL A 92 -3.42 -8.88 9.52
CA VAL A 92 -3.96 -7.52 9.65
C VAL A 92 -3.34 -6.83 10.85
N LYS A 93 -2.86 -5.60 10.66
CA LYS A 93 -2.32 -4.72 11.70
C LYS A 93 -3.14 -3.45 11.80
N GLN A 94 -3.39 -3.02 13.02
CA GLN A 94 -4.01 -1.72 13.28
C GLN A 94 -2.94 -0.68 13.57
N ALA A 95 -3.07 0.49 12.94
CA ALA A 95 -2.24 1.66 13.20
C ALA A 95 -3.06 2.93 13.00
N SER A 96 -2.67 4.06 13.61
CA SER A 96 -3.32 5.33 13.30
C SER A 96 -3.14 5.69 11.82
N PHE A 97 -4.03 6.52 11.27
CA PHE A 97 -3.99 6.92 9.87
C PHE A 97 -2.61 7.43 9.43
N ASP A 98 -1.97 8.25 10.27
CA ASP A 98 -0.64 8.78 9.96
C ASP A 98 0.46 7.71 10.09
N ALA A 99 0.33 6.79 11.04
CA ALA A 99 1.33 5.75 11.28
C ALA A 99 1.32 4.66 10.20
N MET A 100 0.18 4.41 9.52
CA MET A 100 0.09 3.41 8.45
C MET A 100 1.13 3.62 7.35
N TRP A 101 1.39 4.86 6.99
CA TRP A 101 2.38 5.19 5.95
C TRP A 101 3.81 4.86 6.41
N GLY A 102 4.10 5.07 7.70
CA GLY A 102 5.37 4.66 8.29
C GLY A 102 5.57 3.15 8.35
N GLU A 103 4.50 2.38 8.56
CA GLU A 103 4.55 0.92 8.47
C GLU A 103 4.90 0.45 7.05
N LEU A 104 4.28 1.07 6.03
CA LEU A 104 4.55 0.79 4.63
C LEU A 104 5.98 1.21 4.23
N ASP A 105 6.40 2.43 4.56
CA ASP A 105 7.72 2.97 4.22
C ASP A 105 8.88 2.14 4.80
N THR A 106 8.66 1.53 5.95
CA THR A 106 9.68 0.71 6.64
C THR A 106 9.60 -0.77 6.31
N GLY A 107 8.66 -1.17 5.45
CA GLY A 107 8.45 -2.58 5.07
C GLY A 107 7.91 -3.45 6.21
N ARG A 108 7.31 -2.85 7.25
CA ARG A 108 6.60 -3.59 8.30
C ARG A 108 5.17 -3.95 7.91
N ALA A 109 4.65 -3.30 6.88
CA ALA A 109 3.43 -3.68 6.19
C ALA A 109 3.71 -3.70 4.67
N ASP A 110 3.03 -4.60 3.97
CA ASP A 110 3.12 -4.73 2.52
C ASP A 110 2.06 -3.86 1.83
N VAL A 111 0.92 -3.66 2.48
CA VAL A 111 -0.24 -2.96 1.92
C VAL A 111 -0.93 -2.11 2.98
N VAL A 112 -1.39 -0.94 2.56
CA VAL A 112 -2.34 -0.11 3.32
C VAL A 112 -3.72 -0.30 2.73
N ALA A 113 -4.68 -0.81 3.53
CA ALA A 113 -6.09 -0.95 3.18
C ALA A 113 -6.94 -0.14 4.14
N ASN A 114 -7.58 0.91 3.63
CA ASN A 114 -8.41 1.83 4.43
C ASN A 114 -9.38 2.62 3.55
N CYS A 115 -9.88 2.03 2.46
CA CYS A 115 -10.68 2.70 1.43
C CYS A 115 -10.13 4.08 1.05
N LEU A 116 -8.84 4.13 0.75
CA LEU A 116 -8.14 5.39 0.51
C LEU A 116 -8.53 6.01 -0.82
N ALA A 117 -8.83 7.30 -0.80
CA ALA A 117 -9.00 8.05 -2.03
C ALA A 117 -7.71 8.07 -2.86
N VAL A 118 -7.82 7.86 -4.16
CA VAL A 118 -6.72 8.03 -5.11
C VAL A 118 -6.41 9.52 -5.22
N LYS A 119 -5.19 9.90 -4.82
CA LYS A 119 -4.69 11.29 -4.86
C LYS A 119 -3.29 11.28 -5.45
N GLU A 120 -2.97 12.31 -6.24
CA GLU A 120 -1.66 12.47 -6.88
C GLU A 120 -0.50 12.37 -5.88
N GLU A 121 -0.59 13.09 -4.75
CA GLU A 121 0.41 13.05 -3.67
C GLU A 121 0.72 11.64 -3.11
N ARG A 122 -0.23 10.70 -3.27
CA ARG A 122 -0.05 9.29 -2.87
C ARG A 122 0.48 8.44 -4.00
N THR A 123 -0.03 8.65 -5.22
CA THR A 123 0.39 7.87 -6.40
C THR A 123 1.78 8.22 -6.88
N ASP A 124 2.27 9.42 -6.56
CA ASP A 124 3.66 9.80 -6.80
C ASP A 124 4.67 9.03 -5.94
N LYS A 125 4.23 8.59 -4.76
CA LYS A 125 5.10 7.91 -3.80
C LYS A 125 4.85 6.41 -3.72
N TYR A 126 3.61 5.97 -3.91
CA TYR A 126 3.18 4.59 -3.71
C TYR A 126 2.43 4.06 -4.93
N ASN A 127 2.52 2.75 -5.15
CA ASN A 127 1.72 2.08 -6.16
C ASN A 127 0.27 1.93 -5.66
N ALA A 128 -0.67 2.51 -6.37
CA ALA A 128 -2.09 2.29 -6.12
C ALA A 128 -2.61 1.11 -6.97
N THR A 129 -3.55 0.36 -6.42
CA THR A 129 -4.33 -0.62 -7.18
C THR A 129 -5.33 0.06 -8.10
N ILE A 130 -6.03 -0.71 -8.92
CA ILE A 130 -7.24 -0.19 -9.58
C ILE A 130 -8.25 0.23 -8.50
N PRO A 131 -9.04 1.29 -8.73
CA PRO A 131 -10.12 1.65 -7.82
C PRO A 131 -11.15 0.50 -7.71
N TYR A 132 -11.45 0.10 -6.49
CA TYR A 132 -12.41 -0.97 -6.20
C TYR A 132 -13.71 -0.46 -5.55
N TYR A 133 -13.72 0.81 -5.16
CA TYR A 133 -14.87 1.49 -4.55
C TYR A 133 -14.90 2.95 -5.00
N GLY A 134 -16.08 3.52 -5.10
CA GLY A 134 -16.27 4.94 -5.37
C GLY A 134 -17.35 5.51 -4.46
N ASP A 135 -17.10 6.68 -3.90
CA ASP A 135 -18.05 7.44 -3.12
C ASP A 135 -18.15 8.88 -3.63
N SER A 136 -19.16 9.58 -3.16
CA SER A 136 -19.32 11.01 -3.42
C SER A 136 -19.78 11.72 -2.15
N GLN A 137 -19.27 12.93 -1.98
CA GLN A 137 -19.75 13.79 -0.92
C GLN A 137 -21.00 14.52 -1.36
N CYS A 138 -22.00 14.60 -0.50
CA CYS A 138 -23.22 15.35 -0.74
C CYS A 138 -23.53 16.25 0.46
N ILE A 139 -24.30 17.31 0.19
CA ILE A 139 -24.86 18.16 1.22
C ILE A 139 -26.33 17.78 1.37
N ILE A 140 -26.71 17.44 2.59
CA ILE A 140 -28.10 17.12 2.93
C ILE A 140 -28.77 18.41 3.42
N VAL A 141 -29.91 18.74 2.81
CA VAL A 141 -30.74 19.89 3.18
C VAL A 141 -32.17 19.44 3.45
N ASN A 142 -32.95 20.27 4.11
CA ASN A 142 -34.38 20.01 4.28
C ASN A 142 -35.10 19.94 2.92
N ASP A 143 -36.13 19.16 2.85
CA ASP A 143 -36.90 18.93 1.60
C ASP A 143 -37.54 20.22 1.06
N ASP A 144 -37.93 21.13 1.95
CA ASP A 144 -38.50 22.46 1.64
C ASP A 144 -37.44 23.55 1.39
N SER A 145 -36.16 23.20 1.42
CA SER A 145 -35.07 24.14 1.19
C SER A 145 -34.99 24.61 -0.26
N ASP A 146 -34.72 25.90 -0.44
CA ASP A 146 -34.43 26.50 -1.74
C ASP A 146 -33.05 26.12 -2.30
N TYR A 147 -32.18 25.50 -1.49
CA TYR A 147 -30.84 25.07 -1.91
C TYR A 147 -30.91 23.77 -2.70
N LYS A 148 -30.65 23.86 -3.99
CA LYS A 148 -30.72 22.70 -4.92
C LYS A 148 -29.35 22.25 -5.43
N THR A 149 -28.29 23.05 -5.20
CA THR A 149 -26.91 22.73 -5.61
C THR A 149 -25.93 23.24 -4.56
N CYS A 150 -24.75 22.63 -4.48
CA CYS A 150 -23.69 23.05 -3.57
C CYS A 150 -23.12 24.45 -3.87
N LEU A 151 -23.36 24.98 -5.08
CA LEU A 151 -22.93 26.33 -5.47
C LEU A 151 -23.76 27.45 -4.84
N LEU A 152 -24.92 27.13 -4.25
CA LEU A 152 -25.79 28.09 -3.55
C LEU A 152 -25.37 28.32 -2.10
N TYR A 153 -24.43 27.52 -1.59
CA TYR A 153 -23.82 27.74 -0.27
C TYR A 153 -22.62 28.71 -0.36
N THR A 154 -22.85 29.91 -0.81
CA THR A 154 -21.94 30.99 -0.47
C THR A 154 -22.28 31.45 0.93
N SER A 155 -21.58 30.91 1.93
CA SER A 155 -21.57 31.52 3.25
C SER A 155 -21.11 32.96 3.09
N PRO A 156 -21.90 33.97 3.48
CA PRO A 156 -21.35 35.31 3.60
C PRO A 156 -20.20 35.21 4.62
N SER A 157 -18.99 35.44 4.15
CA SER A 157 -17.84 35.56 5.02
C SER A 157 -18.11 36.71 5.99
N PRO A 158 -17.90 36.55 7.30
CA PRO A 158 -18.04 37.64 8.27
C PRO A 158 -17.06 38.76 7.98
#